data_cd3cfa49be6de387ee9a1a694dc7367d
#
_entry.id   cd3cfa49be6de387ee9a1a694dc7367d
#
_cell.length_a   1.000
_cell.length_b   1.000
_cell.length_c   1.000
_cell.angle_alpha   90.00
_cell.angle_beta   90.00
_cell.angle_gamma   90.00
#
_symmetry.space_group_name_H-M   'P 1'
#
loop_
_entity.id
_entity.type
_entity.pdbx_description
1 polymer ?
#
loop_
_entity_poly.entity_id
_entity_poly.type
_entity_poly.pdbx_seq_one_letter_code
_entity_poly.pdbx_strand_id
1 'polypeptide(L)'
;MARNKIDKGVTLIAAHTEVVGDIKFTDQLYVSGRVVGNVLADNDEATLVVSEEGCVAGEVRVPNVVINGRVEGDVFAGNKVELASRAKVQGNLFYKLIEMHLGALVEGQLVHEDVNAGENVHAFKLDAAAE
;
A
#
# COMPACT_ATOMS: atom_id res chain seq x y z
N MET A 1 12.90 28.63 -7.39
CA MET A 1 12.16 28.25 -7.67
C MET A 1 11.22 27.62 -6.89
N ALA A 2 10.30 28.19 -6.61
CA ALA A 2 9.30 27.65 -5.86
C ALA A 2 8.77 26.44 -6.43
N ARG A 3 9.17 26.19 -7.61
CA ARG A 3 8.65 25.10 -8.18
C ARG A 3 9.03 23.87 -7.58
N ASN A 4 9.86 23.84 -6.59
CA ASN A 4 10.18 22.62 -5.99
C ASN A 4 8.98 22.01 -5.37
N LYS A 5 8.06 22.80 -4.91
CA LYS A 5 6.93 22.21 -4.34
C LYS A 5 6.08 21.68 -5.37
N ILE A 6 6.13 22.28 -6.50
CA ILE A 6 5.33 21.86 -7.58
C ILE A 6 5.87 20.61 -8.14
N ASP A 7 7.10 20.33 -7.88
CA ASP A 7 7.69 19.16 -8.44
C ASP A 7 7.19 17.87 -7.84
N LYS A 8 6.46 17.94 -6.77
CA LYS A 8 5.93 16.71 -6.28
C LYS A 8 4.85 16.30 -7.21
N GLY A 9 5.07 15.25 -7.90
CA GLY A 9 4.14 14.77 -8.89
C GLY A 9 3.03 13.95 -8.29
N VAL A 10 1.84 14.10 -8.79
CA VAL A 10 0.71 13.29 -8.39
C VAL A 10 0.16 12.65 -9.63
N THR A 11 0.12 11.32 -9.64
CA THR A 11 -0.43 10.60 -10.74
C THR A 11 -1.76 10.00 -10.30
N LEU A 12 -2.76 10.12 -11.14
CA LEU A 12 -4.07 9.62 -10.79
C LEU A 12 -4.54 8.65 -11.88
N ILE A 13 -4.93 7.46 -11.45
CA ILE A 13 -5.55 6.52 -12.35
C ILE A 13 -7.04 6.59 -12.03
N ALA A 14 -7.76 7.25 -12.89
CA ALA A 14 -9.15 7.57 -12.63
C ALA A 14 -10.04 6.33 -12.66
N ALA A 15 -11.21 6.45 -12.09
CA ALA A 15 -12.18 5.37 -12.13
C ALA A 15 -12.46 5.00 -13.57
N HIS A 16 -12.71 3.77 -13.81
CA HIS A 16 -13.01 3.24 -15.14
C HIS A 16 -11.79 3.20 -16.07
N THR A 17 -10.61 3.40 -15.52
CA THR A 17 -9.38 3.28 -16.29
C THR A 17 -8.68 2.01 -15.86
N GLU A 18 -8.17 1.27 -16.81
CA GLU A 18 -7.43 0.07 -16.49
C GLU A 18 -6.03 0.19 -17.05
N VAL A 19 -5.03 -0.07 -16.23
CA VAL A 19 -3.65 -0.04 -16.66
C VAL A 19 -3.10 -1.45 -16.55
N VAL A 20 -2.58 -1.98 -17.64
CA VAL A 20 -2.02 -3.31 -17.66
C VAL A 20 -0.52 -3.16 -17.83
N GLY A 21 0.23 -3.62 -16.86
CA GLY A 21 1.68 -3.52 -16.87
C GLY A 21 2.15 -2.92 -15.57
N ASP A 22 3.46 -2.87 -15.39
CA ASP A 22 4.04 -2.36 -14.17
C ASP A 22 4.06 -0.83 -14.18
N ILE A 23 3.88 -0.27 -13.00
CA ILE A 23 3.91 1.18 -12.83
C ILE A 23 5.03 1.52 -11.88
N LYS A 24 5.86 2.47 -12.27
CA LYS A 24 6.92 2.93 -11.43
C LYS A 24 6.73 4.43 -11.27
N PHE A 25 6.69 4.89 -10.03
CA PHE A 25 6.45 6.30 -9.80
C PHE A 25 7.34 6.80 -8.67
N THR A 26 7.40 8.08 -8.46
CA THR A 26 8.25 8.62 -7.41
C THR A 26 7.47 9.40 -6.40
N ASP A 27 6.54 10.09 -6.52
CA ASP A 27 5.94 10.91 -5.49
C ASP A 27 4.63 10.36 -4.97
N GLN A 28 3.57 10.52 -5.67
CA GLN A 28 2.28 10.06 -5.22
C GLN A 28 1.52 9.43 -6.34
N LEU A 29 0.88 8.30 -6.06
CA LEU A 29 0.04 7.65 -7.03
C LEU A 29 -1.30 7.36 -6.39
N TYR A 30 -2.38 7.83 -7.00
CA TYR A 30 -3.73 7.58 -6.55
C TYR A 30 -4.39 6.64 -7.53
N VAL A 31 -4.92 5.53 -7.05
CA VAL A 31 -5.55 4.55 -7.90
C VAL A 31 -7.03 4.50 -7.59
N SER A 32 -7.85 4.98 -8.51
CA SER A 32 -9.29 4.86 -8.41
C SER A 32 -9.82 3.90 -9.46
N GLY A 33 -8.95 3.48 -10.37
CA GLY A 33 -9.32 2.51 -11.38
C GLY A 33 -8.67 1.18 -11.08
N ARG A 34 -8.23 0.48 -12.10
CA ARG A 34 -7.68 -0.84 -11.94
C ARG A 34 -6.28 -0.91 -12.48
N VAL A 35 -5.39 -1.54 -11.74
CA VAL A 35 -4.03 -1.76 -12.19
C VAL A 35 -3.78 -3.26 -12.17
N VAL A 36 -3.37 -3.80 -13.30
CA VAL A 36 -3.01 -5.19 -13.40
C VAL A 36 -1.52 -5.23 -13.67
N GLY A 37 -0.75 -5.40 -12.62
CA GLY A 37 0.70 -5.38 -12.73
C GLY A 37 1.29 -4.94 -11.41
N ASN A 38 2.58 -4.78 -11.35
CA ASN A 38 3.26 -4.41 -10.12
C ASN A 38 3.36 -2.91 -9.99
N VAL A 39 3.33 -2.42 -8.77
CA VAL A 39 3.43 -1.00 -8.50
C VAL A 39 4.68 -0.77 -7.67
N LEU A 40 5.58 0.04 -8.19
CA LEU A 40 6.89 0.23 -7.59
C LEU A 40 7.18 1.70 -7.40
N ALA A 41 7.87 2.02 -6.33
CA ALA A 41 8.29 3.39 -6.09
C ALA A 41 9.73 3.43 -5.66
N ASP A 42 10.45 4.43 -6.13
CA ASP A 42 11.86 4.53 -5.86
C ASP A 42 12.27 5.39 -4.70
N ASN A 43 11.49 6.36 -4.32
CA ASN A 43 11.98 7.23 -3.27
C ASN A 43 11.35 6.91 -1.93
N ASP A 44 11.96 7.40 -0.88
CA ASP A 44 11.56 7.03 0.47
C ASP A 44 10.26 7.66 0.93
N GLU A 45 9.78 8.62 0.22
CA GLU A 45 8.57 9.30 0.60
C GLU A 45 7.40 9.01 -0.31
N ALA A 46 7.59 8.08 -1.21
CA ALA A 46 6.52 7.78 -2.15
C ALA A 46 5.31 7.21 -1.44
N THR A 47 4.15 7.59 -1.89
CA THR A 47 2.89 7.17 -1.29
C THR A 47 1.95 6.64 -2.36
N LEU A 48 1.39 5.47 -2.10
CA LEU A 48 0.36 4.91 -2.96
C LEU A 48 -0.95 4.98 -2.20
N VAL A 49 -1.98 5.50 -2.84
CA VAL A 49 -3.31 5.54 -2.24
C VAL A 49 -4.26 4.77 -3.17
N VAL A 50 -4.86 3.72 -2.65
CA VAL A 50 -5.86 2.96 -3.40
C VAL A 50 -7.20 3.35 -2.83
N SER A 51 -8.02 4.04 -3.63
CA SER A 51 -9.28 4.54 -3.13
C SER A 51 -10.33 3.43 -3.12
N GLU A 52 -11.52 3.74 -2.65
CA GLU A 52 -12.55 2.72 -2.53
C GLU A 52 -12.86 2.02 -3.82
N GLU A 53 -12.73 2.71 -4.91
CA GLU A 53 -13.03 2.12 -6.20
C GLU A 53 -11.80 1.51 -6.84
N GLY A 54 -10.65 1.66 -6.21
CA GLY A 54 -9.43 1.20 -6.82
C GLY A 54 -9.16 -0.26 -6.59
N CYS A 55 -8.41 -0.84 -7.49
CA CYS A 55 -8.02 -2.24 -7.37
C CYS A 55 -6.64 -2.39 -7.96
N VAL A 56 -5.76 -3.06 -7.24
CA VAL A 56 -4.43 -3.36 -7.74
C VAL A 56 -4.26 -4.87 -7.70
N ALA A 57 -3.99 -5.45 -8.84
CA ALA A 57 -3.75 -6.88 -8.94
C ALA A 57 -2.28 -7.07 -9.29
N GLY A 58 -1.47 -7.29 -8.27
CA GLY A 58 -0.04 -7.45 -8.45
C GLY A 58 0.69 -7.09 -7.17
N GLU A 59 1.98 -7.05 -7.24
CA GLU A 59 2.79 -6.79 -6.08
C GLU A 59 3.00 -5.29 -5.89
N VAL A 60 2.93 -4.83 -4.67
CA VAL A 60 3.11 -3.41 -4.37
C VAL A 60 4.39 -3.25 -3.55
N ARG A 61 5.31 -2.44 -4.03
CA ARG A 61 6.54 -2.14 -3.31
C ARG A 61 6.69 -0.63 -3.22
N VAL A 62 6.03 -0.06 -2.24
CA VAL A 62 5.99 1.38 -2.04
C VAL A 62 6.18 1.64 -0.56
N PRO A 63 7.00 2.58 -0.15
CA PRO A 63 7.23 2.80 1.27
C PRO A 63 6.00 3.19 2.06
N ASN A 64 5.13 4.00 1.51
CA ASN A 64 3.94 4.40 2.23
C ASN A 64 2.71 4.02 1.42
N VAL A 65 1.83 3.25 2.02
CA VAL A 65 0.68 2.73 1.30
C VAL A 65 -0.59 2.99 2.11
N VAL A 66 -1.58 3.56 1.46
CA VAL A 66 -2.89 3.77 2.06
C VAL A 66 -3.89 3.01 1.22
N ILE A 67 -4.58 2.06 1.80
CA ILE A 67 -5.50 1.22 1.06
C ILE A 67 -6.90 1.43 1.57
N ASN A 68 -7.80 1.82 0.70
CA ASN A 68 -9.21 1.90 1.01
C ASN A 68 -9.99 1.13 -0.05
N GLY A 69 -9.32 0.39 -0.88
CA GLY A 69 -9.94 -0.41 -1.92
C GLY A 69 -9.38 -1.82 -1.84
N ARG A 70 -9.16 -2.43 -2.98
CA ARG A 70 -8.75 -3.81 -3.03
C ARG A 70 -7.34 -3.96 -3.58
N VAL A 71 -6.56 -4.84 -2.95
CA VAL A 71 -5.24 -5.19 -3.44
C VAL A 71 -5.16 -6.71 -3.46
N GLU A 72 -4.86 -7.28 -4.62
CA GLU A 72 -4.71 -8.71 -4.77
C GLU A 72 -3.26 -9.00 -5.06
N GLY A 73 -2.50 -9.30 -4.04
CA GLY A 73 -1.08 -9.58 -4.16
C GLY A 73 -0.37 -9.17 -2.89
N ASP A 74 0.92 -9.34 -2.86
CA ASP A 74 1.69 -9.01 -1.67
C ASP A 74 2.01 -7.52 -1.65
N VAL A 75 2.04 -6.95 -0.46
CA VAL A 75 2.33 -5.54 -0.28
C VAL A 75 3.57 -5.41 0.58
N PHE A 76 4.56 -4.73 0.06
CA PHE A 76 5.78 -4.47 0.79
C PHE A 76 5.84 -2.97 1.05
N ALA A 77 5.39 -2.56 2.23
CA ALA A 77 5.39 -1.16 2.60
C ALA A 77 6.58 -0.95 3.53
N GLY A 78 7.63 -0.41 2.99
CA GLY A 78 8.87 -0.29 3.75
C GLY A 78 8.78 0.65 4.92
N ASN A 79 7.79 1.49 4.97
CA ASN A 79 7.65 2.42 6.06
C ASN A 79 6.30 2.24 6.77
N LYS A 80 5.22 2.48 6.09
CA LYS A 80 3.93 2.49 6.76
C LYS A 80 2.82 2.03 5.84
N VAL A 81 1.87 1.30 6.40
CA VAL A 81 0.68 0.96 5.65
C VAL A 81 -0.52 1.37 6.50
N GLU A 82 -1.51 1.93 5.85
CA GLU A 82 -2.75 2.30 6.51
C GLU A 82 -3.88 1.62 5.78
N LEU A 83 -4.71 0.88 6.51
CA LEU A 83 -5.83 0.18 5.92
C LEU A 83 -7.10 0.85 6.41
N ALA A 84 -7.79 1.51 5.51
CA ALA A 84 -9.01 2.22 5.88
C ALA A 84 -10.17 1.22 5.95
N SER A 85 -11.32 1.70 6.29
CA SER A 85 -12.42 0.80 6.64
C SER A 85 -12.92 -0.07 5.50
N ARG A 86 -12.65 0.31 4.26
CA ARG A 86 -13.09 -0.51 3.15
C ARG A 86 -11.96 -1.27 2.49
N ALA A 87 -10.80 -1.29 3.13
CA ALA A 87 -9.65 -1.95 2.57
C ALA A 87 -9.83 -3.46 2.56
N LYS A 88 -9.40 -4.09 1.47
CA LYS A 88 -9.44 -5.52 1.38
C LYS A 88 -8.16 -5.96 0.70
N VAL A 89 -7.33 -6.68 1.42
CA VAL A 89 -6.04 -7.13 0.91
C VAL A 89 -6.05 -8.65 0.87
N GLN A 90 -5.75 -9.19 -0.30
CA GLN A 90 -5.66 -10.62 -0.48
C GLN A 90 -4.22 -10.94 -0.79
N GLY A 91 -3.45 -11.28 0.22
CA GLY A 91 -2.04 -11.56 0.08
C GLY A 91 -1.33 -11.23 1.37
N ASN A 92 -0.02 -11.27 1.35
CA ASN A 92 0.76 -11.01 2.55
C ASN A 92 1.11 -9.52 2.60
N LEU A 93 1.15 -8.99 3.81
CA LEU A 93 1.40 -7.59 4.01
C LEU A 93 2.65 -7.45 4.86
N PHE A 94 3.69 -6.87 4.28
CA PHE A 94 4.95 -6.66 4.98
C PHE A 94 5.05 -5.17 5.30
N TYR A 95 5.22 -4.85 6.56
CA TYR A 95 5.18 -3.45 6.97
C TYR A 95 6.11 -3.16 8.12
N LYS A 96 6.35 -1.87 8.36
CA LYS A 96 7.11 -1.47 9.50
C LYS A 96 6.16 -0.86 10.51
N LEU A 97 5.24 -0.05 10.04
CA LEU A 97 4.18 0.50 10.86
C LEU A 97 2.85 0.20 10.19
N ILE A 98 1.85 -0.11 10.97
CA ILE A 98 0.55 -0.39 10.41
C ILE A 98 -0.54 0.30 11.20
N GLU A 99 -1.52 0.81 10.48
CA GLU A 99 -2.69 1.39 11.09
C GLU A 99 -3.89 0.76 10.43
N MET A 100 -4.76 0.14 11.19
CA MET A 100 -5.93 -0.52 10.65
C MET A 100 -7.17 0.07 11.25
N HIS A 101 -8.14 0.37 10.41
CA HIS A 101 -9.41 0.90 10.87
C HIS A 101 -10.43 -0.22 10.89
N LEU A 102 -11.49 -0.05 11.64
CA LEU A 102 -12.52 -1.04 11.71
C LEU A 102 -13.08 -1.25 10.31
N GLY A 103 -13.29 -2.49 9.97
CA GLY A 103 -13.81 -2.83 8.65
C GLY A 103 -12.76 -3.32 7.70
N ALA A 104 -11.51 -3.00 7.94
CA ALA A 104 -10.45 -3.44 7.04
C ALA A 104 -10.29 -4.95 7.13
N LEU A 105 -9.99 -5.57 6.01
CA LEU A 105 -9.87 -7.01 5.94
C LEU A 105 -8.59 -7.41 5.25
N VAL A 106 -7.84 -8.30 5.86
CA VAL A 106 -6.63 -8.83 5.24
C VAL A 106 -6.74 -10.34 5.22
N GLU A 107 -6.67 -10.92 4.03
CA GLU A 107 -6.69 -12.35 3.88
C GLU A 107 -5.30 -12.80 3.50
N GLY A 108 -4.51 -13.09 4.49
CA GLY A 108 -3.11 -13.47 4.32
C GLY A 108 -2.40 -13.23 5.63
N GLN A 109 -1.14 -12.93 5.55
CA GLN A 109 -0.33 -12.76 6.75
C GLN A 109 0.13 -11.33 6.89
N LEU A 110 0.18 -10.87 8.14
CA LEU A 110 0.75 -9.58 8.45
C LEU A 110 2.14 -9.83 8.98
N VAL A 111 3.12 -9.29 8.33
CA VAL A 111 4.52 -9.54 8.69
C VAL A 111 5.17 -8.20 9.02
N HIS A 112 5.58 -8.07 10.27
CA HIS A 112 6.24 -6.84 10.69
C HIS A 112 7.71 -6.93 10.37
N GLU A 113 8.21 -5.97 9.63
CA GLU A 113 9.61 -5.95 9.26
C GLU A 113 10.32 -4.82 9.97
N ASP A 114 11.20 -5.18 10.87
CA ASP A 114 11.94 -4.19 11.61
C ASP A 114 13.31 -4.75 11.82
N VAL A 115 14.31 -4.13 11.31
CA VAL A 115 15.64 -4.63 11.40
C VAL A 115 16.10 -4.87 12.80
N ASN A 116 15.58 -4.15 13.75
CA ASN A 116 16.02 -4.33 15.07
C ASN A 116 15.19 -5.22 15.90
N ALA A 117 14.17 -5.76 15.39
CA ALA A 117 13.28 -6.36 16.26
C ALA A 117 12.79 -7.67 15.95
N GLY A 118 13.69 -8.53 15.70
CA GLY A 118 13.27 -9.87 15.51
C GLY A 118 12.44 -10.33 16.66
N GLU A 119 12.77 -9.92 17.82
CA GLU A 119 12.05 -10.42 18.95
C GLU A 119 10.70 -9.82 19.19
N ASN A 120 10.40 -8.72 18.59
CA ASN A 120 9.12 -8.11 18.81
C ASN A 120 8.05 -8.51 17.87
N VAL A 121 8.42 -9.11 16.84
CA VAL A 121 7.50 -9.34 15.75
C VAL A 121 6.34 -10.20 16.13
N HIS A 122 6.61 -11.28 16.78
CA HIS A 122 5.58 -12.22 17.05
C HIS A 122 4.50 -11.71 17.97
N ALA A 123 4.87 -11.00 18.96
CA ALA A 123 3.86 -10.56 19.90
C ALA A 123 2.90 -9.59 19.26
N PHE A 124 3.43 -8.74 18.47
CA PHE A 124 2.61 -7.76 17.88
C PHE A 124 1.69 -8.28 16.84
N LYS A 125 2.17 -9.13 16.01
CA LYS A 125 1.34 -9.58 14.97
C LYS A 125 0.22 -10.44 15.41
N LEU A 126 0.31 -11.04 16.55
CA LEU A 126 -0.77 -11.83 16.99
C LEU A 126 -1.98 -10.99 17.22
N ASP A 127 -1.79 -9.85 17.77
CA ASP A 127 -2.91 -9.01 18.02
C ASP A 127 -3.55 -8.55 16.76
N ALA A 128 -2.77 -8.23 15.83
CA ALA A 128 -3.29 -7.73 14.59
C ALA A 128 -4.09 -8.79 13.90
N ALA A 129 -3.59 -9.97 13.94
CA ALA A 129 -4.26 -11.00 13.25
C ALA A 129 -5.56 -11.33 13.88
N ALA A 130 -5.61 -11.16 15.14
CA ALA A 130 -6.80 -11.52 15.79
C ALA A 130 -7.98 -10.77 15.33
N GLU A 131 -7.84 -9.86 14.81
CA GLU A 131 -8.93 -9.31 14.45
C GLU A 131 -9.30 -9.13 13.55
#